data_351b94913d68456d3cc4d6f00b26dd2a
#
_entry.id   351b94913d68456d3cc4d6f00b26dd2a
#
_cell.length_a   1.000
_cell.length_b   1.000
_cell.length_c   1.000
_cell.angle_alpha   90.00
_cell.angle_beta   90.00
_cell.angle_gamma   90.00
#
_symmetry.space_group_name_H-M   'P 1'
#
loop_
_entity.id
_entity.type
_entity.pdbx_description
1 polymer ?
#
loop_
_entity_poly.entity_id
_entity_poly.type
_entity_poly.pdbx_seq_one_letter_code
_entity_poly.pdbx_strand_id
1 'polypeptide(L)'
;MRFLDRIDRGAIAGLLDRDEYFWLDLDAPSNDDVQILDDLFHFHPLALEDLRKKGQRPKLEDFGDYMFLVYYGARDPDGTTGVSLEEVHAFISGGYLVTVHDGDCGALDDVRKRLDAVPPSSEQFVVYRVLDALTDTFFPLLENLEERLEDLDEQIFSHPSPDHLEPLTELRRDLVKLGRVATPQRDMLARHIDDVLELPGLQPDSRNYFRDVYDHAIRISDQIDSYRDLLIGSRDAYLSVNSNRLNEISKQLTVVATIFLPLSFVVGFFGQNFGWMVRNINSAADFWLIGGGSMVVSLLVLVVWLRRSSYA
;
A
#
# COMPACT_ATOMS: atom_id res chain seq x y z
N MET A 1 35.53 -2.90 16.65
CA MET A 1 34.81 -2.57 15.39
C MET A 1 35.08 -1.15 14.98
N ARG A 2 35.27 -0.88 13.71
CA ARG A 2 35.46 0.46 13.15
C ARG A 2 34.39 0.77 12.14
N PHE A 3 33.84 1.99 12.16
CA PHE A 3 32.88 2.49 11.17
C PHE A 3 33.60 3.36 10.13
N LEU A 4 33.22 3.21 8.85
CA LEU A 4 33.75 3.98 7.71
C LEU A 4 32.55 4.44 6.87
N ASP A 5 32.50 5.72 6.49
CA ASP A 5 31.46 6.34 5.65
C ASP A 5 31.96 6.67 4.24
N ARG A 6 33.19 6.31 3.93
CA ARG A 6 33.82 6.51 2.64
C ARG A 6 34.96 5.51 2.41
N ILE A 7 35.28 5.31 1.15
CA ILE A 7 36.35 4.41 0.75
C ILE A 7 37.71 5.09 1.00
N ASP A 8 38.44 4.54 1.96
CA ASP A 8 39.88 4.83 2.18
C ASP A 8 40.64 3.52 1.99
N ARG A 9 41.29 3.36 0.81
CA ARG A 9 42.03 2.14 0.45
C ARG A 9 43.07 1.74 1.51
N GLY A 10 43.79 2.73 2.05
CA GLY A 10 44.86 2.47 3.03
C GLY A 10 44.29 2.01 4.37
N ALA A 11 43.23 2.67 4.82
CA ALA A 11 42.55 2.30 6.06
C ALA A 11 41.90 0.90 5.95
N ILE A 12 41.18 0.63 4.84
CA ILE A 12 40.50 -0.66 4.62
C ILE A 12 41.50 -1.80 4.52
N ALA A 13 42.56 -1.65 3.69
CA ALA A 13 43.60 -2.68 3.58
C ALA A 13 44.27 -2.95 4.93
N GLY A 14 44.57 -1.90 5.72
CA GLY A 14 45.13 -2.07 7.04
C GLY A 14 44.19 -2.72 8.07
N LEU A 15 42.89 -2.63 7.91
CA LEU A 15 41.90 -3.35 8.75
C LEU A 15 41.81 -4.83 8.34
N LEU A 16 41.79 -5.12 7.04
CA LEU A 16 41.82 -6.47 6.50
C LEU A 16 43.09 -7.23 6.91
N ASP A 17 44.27 -6.58 6.80
CA ASP A 17 45.58 -7.17 7.21
C ASP A 17 45.63 -7.50 8.71
N ARG A 18 44.92 -6.76 9.56
CA ARG A 18 44.87 -6.97 11.02
C ARG A 18 43.75 -7.83 11.50
N ASP A 19 42.91 -8.29 10.57
CA ASP A 19 41.68 -9.05 10.87
C ASP A 19 40.77 -8.30 11.87
N GLU A 20 40.69 -6.97 11.71
CA GLU A 20 39.85 -6.10 12.52
C GLU A 20 38.52 -5.86 11.82
N TYR A 21 37.43 -6.32 12.43
CA TYR A 21 36.08 -6.12 11.89
C TYR A 21 35.70 -4.64 11.73
N PHE A 22 35.11 -4.31 10.58
CA PHE A 22 34.61 -2.97 10.29
C PHE A 22 33.29 -2.98 9.55
N TRP A 23 32.55 -1.88 9.65
CA TRP A 23 31.38 -1.60 8.84
C TRP A 23 31.68 -0.41 7.92
N LEU A 24 31.63 -0.64 6.63
CA LEU A 24 31.73 0.38 5.58
C LEU A 24 30.32 0.65 5.04
N ASP A 25 29.85 1.88 5.18
CA ASP A 25 28.54 2.31 4.69
C ASP A 25 28.71 3.35 3.60
N LEU A 26 28.11 3.12 2.44
CA LEU A 26 28.31 3.93 1.24
C LEU A 26 26.99 4.41 0.69
N ASP A 27 26.83 5.74 0.63
CA ASP A 27 25.71 6.39 -0.04
C ASP A 27 26.07 6.72 -1.49
N ALA A 28 25.26 6.21 -2.43
CA ALA A 28 25.35 6.46 -3.86
C ALA A 28 26.79 6.40 -4.43
N PRO A 29 27.54 5.28 -4.22
CA PRO A 29 28.92 5.20 -4.67
C PRO A 29 29.03 5.37 -6.19
N SER A 30 30.09 6.05 -6.63
CA SER A 30 30.42 6.20 -8.03
C SER A 30 30.87 4.89 -8.67
N ASN A 31 30.93 4.82 -9.98
CA ASN A 31 31.52 3.65 -10.68
C ASN A 31 32.98 3.42 -10.30
N ASP A 32 33.74 4.48 -10.00
CA ASP A 32 35.10 4.37 -9.56
C ASP A 32 35.18 3.77 -8.15
N ASP A 33 34.25 4.13 -7.25
CA ASP A 33 34.13 3.53 -5.92
C ASP A 33 33.84 2.04 -6.01
N VAL A 34 32.89 1.65 -6.88
CA VAL A 34 32.56 0.23 -7.13
C VAL A 34 33.78 -0.54 -7.67
N GLN A 35 34.61 0.09 -8.53
CA GLN A 35 35.83 -0.54 -8.98
C GLN A 35 36.86 -0.70 -7.86
N ILE A 36 36.93 0.27 -6.92
CA ILE A 36 37.81 0.14 -5.75
C ILE A 36 37.34 -0.98 -4.83
N LEU A 37 36.02 -1.17 -4.67
CA LEU A 37 35.47 -2.31 -3.92
C LEU A 37 35.85 -3.65 -4.56
N ASP A 38 35.78 -3.76 -5.89
CA ASP A 38 36.23 -4.95 -6.63
C ASP A 38 37.71 -5.24 -6.38
N ASP A 39 38.55 -4.22 -6.52
CA ASP A 39 40.02 -4.34 -6.31
C ASP A 39 40.40 -4.78 -4.88
N LEU A 40 39.61 -4.33 -3.85
CA LEU A 40 39.93 -4.58 -2.43
C LEU A 40 39.34 -5.91 -1.93
N PHE A 41 38.11 -6.24 -2.33
CA PHE A 41 37.36 -7.35 -1.78
C PHE A 41 37.19 -8.52 -2.75
N HIS A 42 37.50 -8.32 -4.04
CA HIS A 42 37.34 -9.30 -5.11
C HIS A 42 35.91 -9.86 -5.20
N PHE A 43 34.93 -8.95 -5.13
CA PHE A 43 33.54 -9.32 -5.22
C PHE A 43 33.21 -9.94 -6.58
N HIS A 44 32.29 -10.91 -6.55
CA HIS A 44 31.89 -11.60 -7.78
C HIS A 44 31.25 -10.62 -8.78
N PRO A 45 31.57 -10.73 -10.10
CA PRO A 45 31.03 -9.79 -11.11
C PRO A 45 29.53 -9.66 -11.12
N LEU A 46 28.77 -10.74 -10.81
CA LEU A 46 27.31 -10.70 -10.72
C LEU A 46 26.83 -9.83 -9.55
N ALA A 47 27.48 -9.92 -8.39
CA ALA A 47 27.11 -9.08 -7.23
C ALA A 47 27.39 -7.59 -7.52
N LEU A 48 28.48 -7.27 -8.21
CA LEU A 48 28.79 -5.91 -8.64
C LEU A 48 27.87 -5.41 -9.77
N GLU A 49 27.39 -6.31 -10.64
CA GLU A 49 26.39 -5.98 -11.64
C GLU A 49 25.06 -5.62 -10.98
N ASP A 50 24.63 -6.39 -9.98
CA ASP A 50 23.39 -6.15 -9.24
C ASP A 50 23.48 -4.89 -8.40
N LEU A 51 24.63 -4.60 -7.80
CA LEU A 51 24.91 -3.35 -7.11
C LEU A 51 24.69 -2.10 -8.00
N ARG A 52 24.99 -2.21 -9.29
CA ARG A 52 24.80 -1.11 -10.26
C ARG A 52 23.35 -0.98 -10.75
N LYS A 53 22.55 -2.03 -10.57
CA LYS A 53 21.13 -2.08 -11.01
C LYS A 53 20.23 -1.83 -9.82
N LYS A 54 19.35 -0.83 -9.94
CA LYS A 54 18.34 -0.53 -8.92
C LYS A 54 17.07 -1.39 -9.11
N GLY A 55 16.32 -1.57 -8.02
CA GLY A 55 15.05 -2.29 -8.04
C GLY A 55 15.21 -3.80 -8.10
N GLN A 56 16.28 -4.30 -7.50
CA GLN A 56 16.53 -5.73 -7.37
C GLN A 56 15.50 -6.40 -6.48
N ARG A 57 15.24 -7.67 -6.72
CA ARG A 57 14.40 -8.46 -5.81
C ARG A 57 15.20 -8.80 -4.54
N PRO A 58 14.58 -8.75 -3.35
CA PRO A 58 15.21 -9.24 -2.13
C PRO A 58 15.79 -10.64 -2.33
N LYS A 59 17.06 -10.81 -2.01
CA LYS A 59 17.80 -12.08 -2.16
C LYS A 59 19.00 -12.13 -1.23
N LEU A 60 19.42 -13.35 -0.91
CA LEU A 60 20.69 -13.66 -0.26
C LEU A 60 21.41 -14.70 -1.11
N GLU A 61 22.66 -14.42 -1.46
CA GLU A 61 23.50 -15.28 -2.29
C GLU A 61 24.83 -15.53 -1.56
N ASP A 62 25.22 -16.81 -1.44
CA ASP A 62 26.49 -17.22 -0.86
C ASP A 62 27.57 -17.32 -1.94
N PHE A 63 28.67 -16.59 -1.79
CA PHE A 63 29.84 -16.61 -2.65
C PHE A 63 31.05 -17.27 -1.98
N GLY A 64 30.85 -17.97 -0.85
CA GLY A 64 31.88 -18.69 -0.10
C GLY A 64 32.62 -17.82 0.91
N ASP A 65 33.35 -16.81 0.47
CA ASP A 65 34.11 -15.90 1.35
C ASP A 65 33.21 -14.80 1.96
N TYR A 66 32.05 -14.53 1.35
CA TYR A 66 31.08 -13.55 1.80
C TYR A 66 29.67 -13.89 1.29
N MET A 67 28.66 -13.33 1.92
CA MET A 67 27.28 -13.34 1.44
C MET A 67 26.92 -11.98 0.85
N PHE A 68 26.19 -11.98 -0.27
CA PHE A 68 25.59 -10.81 -0.87
C PHE A 68 24.10 -10.78 -0.61
N LEU A 69 23.64 -9.72 0.01
CA LEU A 69 22.24 -9.51 0.40
C LEU A 69 21.69 -8.27 -0.29
N VAL A 70 20.49 -8.39 -0.84
CA VAL A 70 19.63 -7.27 -1.23
C VAL A 70 18.45 -7.23 -0.28
N TYR A 71 18.31 -6.14 0.48
CA TYR A 71 17.30 -5.96 1.51
C TYR A 71 16.67 -4.57 1.41
N TYR A 72 15.44 -4.43 1.92
CA TYR A 72 14.70 -3.19 1.81
C TYR A 72 14.24 -2.70 3.17
N GLY A 73 14.39 -1.40 3.37
CA GLY A 73 13.59 -0.61 4.29
C GLY A 73 12.46 0.10 3.54
N ALA A 74 11.62 0.77 4.28
CA ALA A 74 10.52 1.55 3.74
C ALA A 74 10.44 2.92 4.42
N ARG A 75 10.06 3.96 3.67
CA ARG A 75 9.99 5.33 4.17
C ARG A 75 8.75 6.04 3.62
N ASP A 76 8.15 6.89 4.43
CA ASP A 76 7.22 7.92 4.01
C ASP A 76 7.99 9.26 3.97
N PRO A 77 8.38 9.76 2.79
CA PRO A 77 9.25 10.94 2.69
C PRO A 77 8.60 12.22 3.25
N ASP A 78 7.28 12.33 3.13
CA ASP A 78 6.55 13.58 3.36
C ASP A 78 5.34 13.43 4.29
N GLY A 79 5.08 12.24 4.83
CA GLY A 79 3.89 11.96 5.66
C GLY A 79 2.55 12.01 4.90
N THR A 80 2.58 12.24 3.59
CA THR A 80 1.36 12.47 2.79
C THR A 80 1.39 11.90 1.36
N THR A 81 2.55 11.60 0.80
CA THR A 81 2.69 11.38 -0.66
C THR A 81 3.01 9.95 -1.10
N GLY A 82 2.88 8.99 -0.20
CA GLY A 82 3.04 7.59 -0.54
C GLY A 82 4.37 6.98 -0.13
N VAL A 83 4.42 5.66 -0.19
CA VAL A 83 5.54 4.84 0.27
C VAL A 83 6.75 4.95 -0.66
N SER A 84 7.94 5.15 -0.10
CA SER A 84 9.23 4.98 -0.75
C SER A 84 9.94 3.74 -0.20
N LEU A 85 10.64 3.01 -1.06
CA LEU A 85 11.44 1.86 -0.68
C LEU A 85 12.92 2.25 -0.67
N GLU A 86 13.63 1.83 0.36
CA GLU A 86 15.06 2.03 0.53
C GLU A 86 15.76 0.70 0.24
N GLU A 87 16.39 0.59 -0.92
CA GLU A 87 17.16 -0.59 -1.32
C GLU A 87 18.55 -0.52 -0.71
N VAL A 88 18.91 -1.54 0.05
CA VAL A 88 20.23 -1.69 0.67
C VAL A 88 20.87 -2.97 0.17
N HIS A 89 22.06 -2.84 -0.41
CA HIS A 89 22.90 -3.97 -0.78
C HIS A 89 23.93 -4.17 0.34
N ALA A 90 24.08 -5.38 0.81
CA ALA A 90 25.04 -5.68 1.87
C ALA A 90 25.96 -6.84 1.47
N PHE A 91 27.27 -6.65 1.64
CA PHE A 91 28.26 -7.70 1.56
C PHE A 91 28.69 -8.05 2.99
N ILE A 92 28.45 -9.28 3.38
CA ILE A 92 28.57 -9.76 4.76
C ILE A 92 29.64 -10.83 4.80
N SER A 93 30.67 -10.62 5.62
CA SER A 93 31.77 -11.55 5.82
C SER A 93 32.11 -11.62 7.33
N GLY A 94 32.93 -12.58 7.74
CA GLY A 94 33.45 -12.63 9.11
C GLY A 94 34.34 -11.45 9.50
N GLY A 95 34.92 -10.73 8.51
CA GLY A 95 35.82 -9.60 8.75
C GLY A 95 35.20 -8.23 8.49
N TYR A 96 34.06 -8.15 7.80
CA TYR A 96 33.45 -6.88 7.44
C TYR A 96 31.97 -6.96 7.15
N LEU A 97 31.30 -5.81 7.27
CA LEU A 97 30.01 -5.51 6.64
C LEU A 97 30.22 -4.31 5.70
N VAL A 98 29.85 -4.46 4.44
CA VAL A 98 29.78 -3.33 3.49
C VAL A 98 28.32 -3.14 3.11
N THR A 99 27.75 -1.98 3.43
CA THR A 99 26.40 -1.58 3.01
C THR A 99 26.48 -0.51 1.93
N VAL A 100 25.62 -0.63 0.94
CA VAL A 100 25.51 0.33 -0.16
C VAL A 100 24.04 0.65 -0.37
N HIS A 101 23.71 1.93 -0.36
CA HIS A 101 22.35 2.44 -0.58
C HIS A 101 22.39 3.71 -1.44
N ASP A 102 21.25 4.23 -1.82
CA ASP A 102 21.12 5.42 -2.65
C ASP A 102 20.23 6.45 -1.93
N GLY A 103 20.87 7.50 -1.43
CA GLY A 103 20.25 8.54 -0.62
C GLY A 103 20.26 8.26 0.88
N ASP A 104 19.73 9.19 1.64
CA ASP A 104 19.68 9.14 3.09
C ASP A 104 18.91 7.91 3.58
N CYS A 105 19.56 7.04 4.34
CA CYS A 105 18.97 5.85 4.98
C CYS A 105 18.98 6.02 6.51
N GLY A 106 17.93 6.66 7.02
CA GLY A 106 17.81 6.96 8.45
C GLY A 106 17.92 5.73 9.36
N ALA A 107 17.49 4.57 8.88
CA ALA A 107 17.61 3.32 9.62
C ALA A 107 19.05 2.93 9.88
N LEU A 108 19.93 3.04 8.87
CA LEU A 108 21.36 2.75 9.02
C LEU A 108 22.06 3.77 9.90
N ASP A 109 21.73 5.05 9.76
CA ASP A 109 22.22 6.12 10.61
C ASP A 109 21.88 5.91 12.09
N ASP A 110 20.68 5.46 12.38
CA ASP A 110 20.25 5.18 13.76
C ASP A 110 20.94 3.93 14.34
N VAL A 111 21.16 2.90 13.52
CA VAL A 111 21.99 1.76 13.93
C VAL A 111 23.41 2.23 14.26
N ARG A 112 24.03 3.06 13.43
CA ARG A 112 25.36 3.61 13.66
C ARG A 112 25.45 4.34 15.00
N LYS A 113 24.53 5.29 15.25
CA LYS A 113 24.48 6.06 16.51
C LYS A 113 24.34 5.15 17.74
N ARG A 114 23.53 4.09 17.64
CA ARG A 114 23.36 3.13 18.74
C ARG A 114 24.61 2.29 18.99
N LEU A 115 25.30 1.86 17.92
CA LEU A 115 26.54 1.08 18.03
C LEU A 115 27.72 1.91 18.55
N ASP A 116 27.77 3.20 18.24
CA ASP A 116 28.74 4.14 18.81
C ASP A 116 28.54 4.31 20.32
N ALA A 117 27.29 4.32 20.79
CA ALA A 117 26.97 4.44 22.20
C ALA A 117 27.20 3.14 22.99
N VAL A 118 26.91 1.99 22.37
CA VAL A 118 27.06 0.66 22.98
C VAL A 118 27.72 -0.27 21.97
N PRO A 119 29.03 -0.56 22.14
CA PRO A 119 29.72 -1.48 21.24
C PRO A 119 29.04 -2.84 21.14
N PRO A 120 28.96 -3.44 19.95
CA PRO A 120 28.29 -4.71 19.74
C PRO A 120 29.02 -5.83 20.47
N SER A 121 28.26 -6.83 20.93
CA SER A 121 28.81 -8.02 21.60
C SER A 121 29.53 -8.97 20.65
N SER A 122 29.18 -8.91 19.35
CA SER A 122 29.80 -9.67 18.27
C SER A 122 29.60 -8.93 16.94
N GLU A 123 30.34 -9.32 15.95
CA GLU A 123 30.32 -8.74 14.60
C GLU A 123 28.96 -8.98 13.91
N GLN A 124 28.39 -10.16 14.07
CA GLN A 124 27.09 -10.51 13.50
C GLN A 124 25.92 -9.76 14.15
N PHE A 125 26.13 -9.28 15.37
CA PHE A 125 25.15 -8.40 16.01
C PHE A 125 24.93 -7.11 15.21
N VAL A 126 25.94 -6.65 14.46
CA VAL A 126 25.83 -5.51 13.55
C VAL A 126 24.90 -5.86 12.39
N VAL A 127 25.08 -7.03 11.77
CA VAL A 127 24.24 -7.51 10.67
C VAL A 127 22.80 -7.61 11.13
N TYR A 128 22.55 -8.26 12.28
CA TYR A 128 21.22 -8.33 12.87
C TYR A 128 20.61 -6.94 13.05
N ARG A 129 21.35 -5.99 13.65
CA ARG A 129 20.86 -4.62 13.88
C ARG A 129 20.49 -3.89 12.60
N VAL A 130 21.25 -4.09 11.54
CA VAL A 130 20.94 -3.52 10.22
C VAL A 130 19.65 -4.10 9.66
N LEU A 131 19.49 -5.43 9.69
CA LEU A 131 18.26 -6.08 9.20
C LEU A 131 17.03 -5.72 10.04
N ASP A 132 17.18 -5.72 11.35
CA ASP A 132 16.15 -5.35 12.33
C ASP A 132 15.66 -3.91 12.07
N ALA A 133 16.59 -2.95 12.01
CA ALA A 133 16.25 -1.55 11.78
C ALA A 133 15.58 -1.31 10.43
N LEU A 134 16.04 -1.96 9.35
CA LEU A 134 15.39 -1.86 8.04
C LEU A 134 13.99 -2.49 8.06
N THR A 135 13.83 -3.62 8.74
CA THR A 135 12.52 -4.29 8.90
C THR A 135 11.55 -3.43 9.69
N ASP A 136 12.02 -2.82 10.78
CA ASP A 136 11.20 -1.99 11.66
C ASP A 136 10.65 -0.73 10.97
N THR A 137 11.28 -0.26 9.90
CA THR A 137 10.79 0.89 9.13
C THR A 137 9.41 0.66 8.50
N PHE A 138 9.00 -0.58 8.32
CA PHE A 138 7.69 -0.90 7.75
C PHE A 138 6.53 -0.63 8.72
N PHE A 139 6.72 -0.78 10.03
CA PHE A 139 5.64 -0.67 11.01
C PHE A 139 4.96 0.69 11.06
N PRO A 140 5.69 1.83 11.15
CA PRO A 140 5.05 3.15 11.15
C PRO A 140 4.26 3.43 9.86
N LEU A 141 4.73 2.89 8.73
CA LEU A 141 4.04 3.02 7.46
C LEU A 141 2.75 2.21 7.41
N LEU A 142 2.78 0.99 7.94
CA LEU A 142 1.60 0.13 8.00
C LEU A 142 0.55 0.71 8.93
N GLU A 143 0.95 1.29 10.07
CA GLU A 143 0.04 2.01 10.97
C GLU A 143 -0.63 3.22 10.27
N ASN A 144 0.13 4.02 9.53
CA ASN A 144 -0.43 5.14 8.76
C ASN A 144 -1.39 4.67 7.66
N LEU A 145 -1.04 3.57 6.95
CA LEU A 145 -1.91 3.00 5.93
C LEU A 145 -3.20 2.44 6.51
N GLU A 146 -3.15 1.84 7.70
CA GLU A 146 -4.32 1.35 8.44
C GLU A 146 -5.27 2.49 8.78
N GLU A 147 -4.77 3.55 9.43
CA GLU A 147 -5.55 4.75 9.76
C GLU A 147 -6.23 5.35 8.54
N ARG A 148 -5.48 5.52 7.44
CA ARG A 148 -6.04 6.06 6.18
C ARG A 148 -7.10 5.15 5.57
N LEU A 149 -6.95 3.84 5.69
CA LEU A 149 -7.92 2.86 5.18
C LEU A 149 -9.20 2.88 6.02
N GLU A 150 -9.09 2.92 7.35
CA GLU A 150 -10.24 3.01 8.27
C GLU A 150 -11.03 4.31 8.06
N ASP A 151 -10.34 5.45 7.98
CA ASP A 151 -10.96 6.75 7.71
C ASP A 151 -11.73 6.75 6.38
N LEU A 152 -11.13 6.17 5.35
CA LEU A 152 -11.74 6.08 4.02
C LEU A 152 -12.96 5.15 4.01
N ASP A 153 -12.89 4.04 4.73
CA ASP A 153 -14.02 3.11 4.89
C ASP A 153 -15.21 3.79 5.57
N GLU A 154 -14.98 4.52 6.66
CA GLU A 154 -16.01 5.31 7.35
C GLU A 154 -16.64 6.36 6.42
N GLN A 155 -15.85 7.07 5.63
CA GLN A 155 -16.33 8.07 4.67
C GLN A 155 -17.17 7.43 3.55
N ILE A 156 -16.78 6.27 3.04
CA ILE A 156 -17.52 5.53 2.01
C ILE A 156 -18.90 5.12 2.53
N PHE A 157 -18.99 4.64 3.77
CA PHE A 157 -20.25 4.23 4.35
C PHE A 157 -21.17 5.42 4.70
N SER A 158 -20.60 6.53 5.19
CA SER A 158 -21.38 7.69 5.63
C SER A 158 -21.81 8.57 4.45
N HIS A 159 -20.90 8.90 3.53
CA HIS A 159 -21.13 9.84 2.43
C HIS A 159 -20.42 9.41 1.15
N PRO A 160 -20.91 8.39 0.43
CA PRO A 160 -20.25 7.89 -0.77
C PRO A 160 -20.11 8.98 -1.84
N SER A 161 -18.85 9.25 -2.27
CA SER A 161 -18.50 10.21 -3.30
C SER A 161 -17.53 9.58 -4.31
N PRO A 162 -17.58 9.99 -5.61
CA PRO A 162 -16.55 9.62 -6.57
C PRO A 162 -15.13 10.00 -6.15
N ASP A 163 -14.98 11.00 -5.29
CA ASP A 163 -13.69 11.49 -4.79
C ASP A 163 -12.95 10.44 -3.95
N HIS A 164 -13.64 9.41 -3.43
CA HIS A 164 -13.01 8.33 -2.66
C HIS A 164 -12.26 7.32 -3.54
N LEU A 165 -12.45 7.34 -4.87
CA LEU A 165 -11.78 6.38 -5.77
C LEU A 165 -10.27 6.66 -5.93
N GLU A 166 -9.86 7.91 -5.85
CA GLU A 166 -8.45 8.30 -5.95
C GLU A 166 -7.67 7.81 -4.72
N PRO A 167 -8.09 8.12 -3.47
CA PRO A 167 -7.46 7.57 -2.26
C PRO A 167 -7.41 6.04 -2.21
N LEU A 168 -8.48 5.34 -2.63
CA LEU A 168 -8.48 3.87 -2.75
C LEU A 168 -7.39 3.37 -3.71
N THR A 169 -7.19 4.09 -4.81
CA THR A 169 -6.19 3.73 -5.82
C THR A 169 -4.77 3.98 -5.33
N GLU A 170 -4.55 5.05 -4.56
CA GLU A 170 -3.27 5.37 -3.94
C GLU A 170 -2.89 4.33 -2.89
N LEU A 171 -3.78 4.03 -1.93
CA LEU A 171 -3.57 2.99 -0.92
C LEU A 171 -3.25 1.63 -1.56
N ARG A 172 -3.97 1.28 -2.63
CA ARG A 172 -3.68 0.05 -3.38
C ARG A 172 -2.27 0.07 -3.98
N ARG A 173 -1.83 1.19 -4.52
CA ARG A 173 -0.50 1.33 -5.12
C ARG A 173 0.58 1.14 -4.06
N ASP A 174 0.40 1.75 -2.89
CA ASP A 174 1.33 1.66 -1.77
C ASP A 174 1.42 0.23 -1.23
N LEU A 175 0.30 -0.43 -0.98
CA LEU A 175 0.27 -1.83 -0.54
C LEU A 175 0.89 -2.79 -1.57
N VAL A 176 0.68 -2.55 -2.87
CA VAL A 176 1.34 -3.34 -3.92
C VAL A 176 2.85 -3.12 -3.91
N LYS A 177 3.30 -1.88 -3.69
CA LYS A 177 4.71 -1.52 -3.64
C LYS A 177 5.40 -2.18 -2.45
N LEU A 178 4.81 -2.09 -1.25
CA LEU A 178 5.32 -2.76 -0.04
C LEU A 178 5.38 -4.28 -0.22
N GLY A 179 4.30 -4.90 -0.69
CA GLY A 179 4.24 -6.34 -0.85
C GLY A 179 5.21 -6.92 -1.89
N ARG A 180 5.70 -6.10 -2.84
CA ARG A 180 6.75 -6.53 -3.79
C ARG A 180 8.08 -6.84 -3.12
N VAL A 181 8.35 -6.24 -1.97
CA VAL A 181 9.59 -6.44 -1.24
C VAL A 181 9.38 -7.22 0.05
N ALA A 182 8.33 -6.96 0.83
CA ALA A 182 8.08 -7.62 2.11
C ALA A 182 7.91 -9.13 1.98
N THR A 183 7.08 -9.61 1.05
CA THR A 183 6.87 -11.05 0.85
C THR A 183 8.15 -11.77 0.39
N PRO A 184 8.91 -11.28 -0.61
CA PRO A 184 10.21 -11.88 -0.95
C PRO A 184 11.24 -11.83 0.18
N GLN A 185 11.27 -10.77 1.01
CA GLN A 185 12.16 -10.69 2.19
C GLN A 185 11.82 -11.78 3.21
N ARG A 186 10.54 -11.92 3.54
CA ARG A 186 10.08 -13.02 4.42
C ARG A 186 10.49 -14.38 3.86
N ASP A 187 10.25 -14.63 2.57
CA ASP A 187 10.55 -15.92 1.92
C ASP A 187 12.06 -16.19 1.83
N MET A 188 12.87 -15.15 1.68
CA MET A 188 14.32 -15.21 1.70
C MET A 188 14.81 -15.57 3.11
N LEU A 189 14.35 -14.85 4.13
CA LEU A 189 14.70 -15.15 5.53
C LEU A 189 14.31 -16.57 5.91
N ALA A 190 13.11 -17.03 5.51
CA ALA A 190 12.65 -18.40 5.76
C ALA A 190 13.59 -19.49 5.21
N ARG A 191 14.23 -19.21 4.06
CA ARG A 191 15.11 -20.19 3.39
C ARG A 191 16.55 -20.13 3.86
N HIS A 192 17.04 -18.94 4.17
CA HIS A 192 18.46 -18.66 4.35
C HIS A 192 18.83 -18.24 5.78
N ILE A 193 17.91 -18.33 6.73
CA ILE A 193 18.21 -17.98 8.13
C ILE A 193 19.33 -18.87 8.70
N ASP A 194 19.35 -20.13 8.31
CA ASP A 194 20.36 -21.07 8.74
C ASP A 194 21.72 -20.81 8.05
N ASP A 195 21.73 -20.36 6.79
CA ASP A 195 22.95 -19.99 6.05
C ASP A 195 23.62 -18.75 6.68
N VAL A 196 22.83 -17.77 7.11
CA VAL A 196 23.34 -16.60 7.86
C VAL A 196 23.98 -17.02 9.17
N LEU A 197 23.47 -18.09 9.78
CA LEU A 197 23.97 -18.64 11.04
C LEU A 197 25.29 -19.41 10.90
N GLU A 198 25.63 -19.85 9.68
CA GLU A 198 26.88 -20.54 9.37
C GLU A 198 28.02 -19.56 9.09
N LEU A 199 27.73 -18.24 9.02
CA LEU A 199 28.79 -17.22 8.86
C LEU A 199 29.85 -17.32 9.98
N PRO A 200 31.14 -17.23 9.64
CA PRO A 200 32.20 -17.26 10.64
C PRO A 200 31.99 -16.22 11.73
N GLY A 201 32.10 -16.63 13.00
CA GLY A 201 31.97 -15.73 14.16
C GLY A 201 30.55 -15.65 14.76
N LEU A 202 29.51 -16.24 14.16
CA LEU A 202 28.17 -16.32 14.77
C LEU A 202 28.18 -17.24 16.00
N GLN A 203 27.67 -16.69 17.12
CA GLN A 203 27.46 -17.47 18.32
C GLN A 203 26.05 -18.10 18.30
N PRO A 204 25.85 -19.27 18.93
CA PRO A 204 24.53 -19.96 18.95
C PRO A 204 23.37 -19.08 19.42
N ASP A 205 23.64 -18.13 20.34
CA ASP A 205 22.63 -17.20 20.85
C ASP A 205 22.13 -16.19 19.79
N SER A 206 22.88 -15.97 18.73
CA SER A 206 22.51 -15.06 17.63
C SER A 206 21.29 -15.54 16.85
N ARG A 207 21.01 -16.85 16.85
CA ARG A 207 19.86 -17.45 16.15
C ARG A 207 18.53 -16.83 16.58
N ASN A 208 18.38 -16.48 17.85
CA ASN A 208 17.14 -15.90 18.35
C ASN A 208 16.89 -14.50 17.78
N TYR A 209 17.96 -13.73 17.55
CA TYR A 209 17.87 -12.39 16.97
C TYR A 209 17.43 -12.42 15.49
N PHE A 210 18.01 -13.32 14.71
CA PHE A 210 17.61 -13.45 13.28
C PHE A 210 16.21 -14.05 13.15
N ARG A 211 15.79 -14.91 14.08
CA ARG A 211 14.40 -15.39 14.14
C ARG A 211 13.44 -14.27 14.44
N ASP A 212 13.80 -13.30 15.28
CA ASP A 212 12.98 -12.12 15.57
C ASP A 212 12.75 -11.27 14.32
N VAL A 213 13.80 -11.01 13.53
CA VAL A 213 13.67 -10.33 12.22
C VAL A 213 12.73 -11.10 11.28
N TYR A 214 12.82 -12.42 11.25
CA TYR A 214 11.92 -13.26 10.45
C TYR A 214 10.46 -13.17 10.93
N ASP A 215 10.24 -13.22 12.25
CA ASP A 215 8.90 -13.08 12.83
C ASP A 215 8.29 -11.69 12.52
N HIS A 216 9.10 -10.61 12.55
CA HIS A 216 8.70 -9.29 12.09
C HIS A 216 8.35 -9.28 10.59
N ALA A 217 9.15 -9.91 9.75
CA ALA A 217 8.87 -10.00 8.31
C ALA A 217 7.58 -10.77 8.00
N ILE A 218 7.26 -11.84 8.76
CA ILE A 218 5.97 -12.53 8.69
C ILE A 218 4.84 -11.55 9.02
N ARG A 219 4.92 -10.87 10.17
CA ARG A 219 3.90 -9.94 10.64
C ARG A 219 3.63 -8.84 9.62
N ILE A 220 4.68 -8.25 9.03
CA ILE A 220 4.59 -7.23 7.99
C ILE A 220 3.85 -7.78 6.76
N SER A 221 4.23 -8.97 6.29
CA SER A 221 3.60 -9.61 5.12
C SER A 221 2.11 -9.87 5.37
N ASP A 222 1.75 -10.39 6.54
CA ASP A 222 0.37 -10.71 6.91
C ASP A 222 -0.48 -9.43 7.04
N GLN A 223 0.08 -8.34 7.59
CA GLN A 223 -0.61 -7.05 7.67
C GLN A 223 -0.87 -6.48 6.27
N ILE A 224 0.11 -6.51 5.37
CA ILE A 224 -0.06 -6.06 3.98
C ILE A 224 -1.18 -6.84 3.29
N ASP A 225 -1.23 -8.15 3.45
CA ASP A 225 -2.27 -8.99 2.85
C ASP A 225 -3.65 -8.69 3.46
N SER A 226 -3.74 -8.52 4.80
CA SER A 226 -4.96 -8.08 5.48
C SER A 226 -5.48 -6.74 4.97
N TYR A 227 -4.60 -5.75 4.80
CA TYR A 227 -5.01 -4.43 4.30
C TYR A 227 -5.44 -4.46 2.83
N ARG A 228 -4.86 -5.34 2.01
CA ARG A 228 -5.33 -5.59 0.65
C ARG A 228 -6.75 -6.15 0.62
N ASP A 229 -7.05 -7.09 1.50
CA ASP A 229 -8.39 -7.68 1.60
C ASP A 229 -9.41 -6.63 2.09
N LEU A 230 -9.06 -5.82 3.09
CA LEU A 230 -9.90 -4.72 3.55
C LEU A 230 -10.17 -3.72 2.42
N LEU A 231 -9.15 -3.32 1.67
CA LEU A 231 -9.28 -2.39 0.55
C LEU A 231 -10.20 -2.92 -0.57
N ILE A 232 -10.18 -4.24 -0.83
CA ILE A 232 -11.12 -4.89 -1.75
C ILE A 232 -12.53 -4.78 -1.18
N GLY A 233 -12.72 -5.02 0.12
CA GLY A 233 -14.00 -4.88 0.81
C GLY A 233 -14.57 -3.46 0.74
N SER A 234 -13.76 -2.45 1.02
CA SER A 234 -14.15 -1.03 0.96
C SER A 234 -14.56 -0.60 -0.45
N ARG A 235 -13.83 -1.09 -1.49
CA ARG A 235 -14.22 -0.87 -2.89
C ARG A 235 -15.57 -1.49 -3.21
N ASP A 236 -15.80 -2.72 -2.79
CA ASP A 236 -17.06 -3.43 -3.06
C ASP A 236 -18.23 -2.78 -2.28
N ALA A 237 -17.98 -2.31 -1.06
CA ALA A 237 -18.92 -1.50 -0.29
C ALA A 237 -19.27 -0.21 -1.03
N TYR A 238 -18.28 0.54 -1.55
CA TYR A 238 -18.51 1.74 -2.35
C TYR A 238 -19.44 1.45 -3.55
N LEU A 239 -19.17 0.40 -4.32
CA LEU A 239 -19.98 0.03 -5.47
C LEU A 239 -21.41 -0.34 -5.07
N SER A 240 -21.58 -1.05 -3.96
CA SER A 240 -22.89 -1.45 -3.42
C SER A 240 -23.70 -0.23 -2.97
N VAL A 241 -23.10 0.66 -2.17
CA VAL A 241 -23.78 1.88 -1.67
C VAL A 241 -24.16 2.79 -2.83
N ASN A 242 -23.27 2.98 -3.80
CA ASN A 242 -23.55 3.79 -4.99
C ASN A 242 -24.68 3.19 -5.85
N SER A 243 -24.70 1.86 -6.03
CA SER A 243 -25.78 1.16 -6.72
C SER A 243 -27.13 1.33 -6.00
N ASN A 244 -27.14 1.21 -4.68
CA ASN A 244 -28.36 1.43 -3.88
C ASN A 244 -28.87 2.87 -4.02
N ARG A 245 -27.97 3.86 -4.02
CA ARG A 245 -28.33 5.27 -4.24
C ARG A 245 -28.92 5.52 -5.63
N LEU A 246 -28.33 4.93 -6.67
CA LEU A 246 -28.87 5.02 -8.03
C LEU A 246 -30.27 4.37 -8.14
N ASN A 247 -30.47 3.23 -7.47
CA ASN A 247 -31.77 2.57 -7.41
C ASN A 247 -32.82 3.45 -6.71
N GLU A 248 -32.44 4.11 -5.60
CA GLU A 248 -33.33 5.03 -4.89
C GLU A 248 -33.73 6.24 -5.74
N ILE A 249 -32.77 6.87 -6.42
CA ILE A 249 -33.04 7.97 -7.36
C ILE A 249 -33.94 7.50 -8.50
N SER A 250 -33.69 6.33 -9.07
CA SER A 250 -34.51 5.75 -10.14
C SER A 250 -35.93 5.48 -9.66
N LYS A 251 -36.10 4.96 -8.43
CA LYS A 251 -37.40 4.76 -7.78
C LYS A 251 -38.14 6.09 -7.64
N GLN A 252 -37.50 7.12 -7.12
CA GLN A 252 -38.07 8.46 -6.97
C GLN A 252 -38.54 9.03 -8.32
N LEU A 253 -37.69 8.95 -9.35
CA LEU A 253 -37.98 9.42 -10.70
C LEU A 253 -39.17 8.64 -11.29
N THR A 254 -39.23 7.32 -11.10
CA THR A 254 -40.32 6.46 -11.56
C THR A 254 -41.63 6.85 -10.89
N VAL A 255 -41.62 7.08 -9.58
CA VAL A 255 -42.83 7.52 -8.83
C VAL A 255 -43.34 8.86 -9.37
N VAL A 256 -42.46 9.83 -9.55
CA VAL A 256 -42.82 11.14 -10.12
C VAL A 256 -43.40 10.97 -11.54
N ALA A 257 -42.72 10.23 -12.41
CA ALA A 257 -43.19 9.99 -13.78
C ALA A 257 -44.55 9.29 -13.82
N THR A 258 -44.75 8.26 -12.96
CA THR A 258 -46.00 7.50 -12.87
C THR A 258 -47.19 8.38 -12.47
N ILE A 259 -46.97 9.39 -11.61
CA ILE A 259 -48.00 10.35 -11.22
C ILE A 259 -48.28 11.38 -12.32
N PHE A 260 -47.21 12.01 -12.86
CA PHE A 260 -47.36 13.14 -13.78
C PHE A 260 -47.85 12.73 -15.19
N LEU A 261 -47.40 11.58 -15.69
CA LEU A 261 -47.66 11.17 -17.06
C LEU A 261 -49.18 10.94 -17.35
N PRO A 262 -49.94 10.21 -16.50
CA PRO A 262 -51.40 10.08 -16.68
C PRO A 262 -52.16 11.39 -16.47
N LEU A 263 -51.73 12.23 -15.50
CA LEU A 263 -52.34 13.53 -15.28
C LEU A 263 -52.12 14.45 -16.50
N SER A 264 -50.94 14.49 -17.06
CA SER A 264 -50.61 15.24 -18.28
C SER A 264 -51.43 14.73 -19.48
N PHE A 265 -51.60 13.41 -19.59
CA PHE A 265 -52.47 12.82 -20.63
C PHE A 265 -53.92 13.29 -20.50
N VAL A 266 -54.51 13.26 -19.28
CA VAL A 266 -55.87 13.72 -19.02
C VAL A 266 -55.99 15.20 -19.37
N VAL A 267 -55.09 16.07 -18.90
CA VAL A 267 -55.09 17.51 -19.21
C VAL A 267 -54.93 17.76 -20.72
N GLY A 268 -54.03 17.05 -21.37
CA GLY A 268 -53.82 17.16 -22.82
C GLY A 268 -55.03 16.70 -23.64
N PHE A 269 -55.68 15.60 -23.22
CA PHE A 269 -56.89 15.09 -23.87
C PHE A 269 -58.05 16.10 -23.78
N PHE A 270 -58.35 16.65 -22.61
CA PHE A 270 -59.38 17.66 -22.44
C PHE A 270 -58.98 19.05 -23.01
N GLY A 271 -57.70 19.30 -23.23
CA GLY A 271 -57.19 20.50 -23.89
C GLY A 271 -57.33 20.48 -25.41
N GLN A 272 -57.73 19.36 -26.03
CA GLN A 272 -57.95 19.27 -27.46
C GLN A 272 -59.23 19.98 -27.87
N ASN A 273 -59.18 20.89 -28.86
CA ASN A 273 -60.36 21.58 -29.43
C ASN A 273 -61.13 20.68 -30.40
N PHE A 274 -61.50 19.48 -29.96
CA PHE A 274 -62.26 18.55 -30.78
C PHE A 274 -63.76 18.97 -30.82
N GLY A 275 -64.30 19.16 -32.00
CA GLY A 275 -65.63 19.77 -32.21
C GLY A 275 -66.81 19.07 -31.48
N TRP A 276 -66.68 17.75 -31.18
CA TRP A 276 -67.67 17.06 -30.36
C TRP A 276 -67.57 17.44 -28.88
N MET A 277 -66.35 17.53 -28.31
CA MET A 277 -66.13 17.95 -26.95
C MET A 277 -66.57 19.38 -26.70
N VAL A 278 -66.25 20.32 -27.61
CA VAL A 278 -66.65 21.73 -27.52
C VAL A 278 -68.17 21.91 -27.56
N ARG A 279 -68.88 21.00 -28.24
CA ARG A 279 -70.37 21.04 -28.31
C ARG A 279 -71.08 20.39 -27.16
N ASN A 280 -70.48 19.40 -26.50
CA ASN A 280 -71.12 18.61 -25.43
C ASN A 280 -70.69 18.97 -24.00
N ILE A 281 -69.57 19.65 -23.82
CA ILE A 281 -69.08 20.17 -22.52
C ILE A 281 -69.34 21.69 -22.49
N ASN A 282 -70.58 22.05 -22.17
CA ASN A 282 -71.04 23.46 -22.29
C ASN A 282 -71.17 24.17 -20.95
N SER A 283 -71.06 23.46 -19.82
CA SER A 283 -71.18 24.05 -18.48
C SER A 283 -69.85 23.91 -17.67
N ALA A 284 -69.62 24.86 -16.74
CA ALA A 284 -68.53 24.73 -15.78
C ALA A 284 -68.67 23.47 -14.92
N ALA A 285 -69.88 23.01 -14.65
CA ALA A 285 -70.15 21.79 -13.90
C ALA A 285 -69.67 20.52 -14.67
N ASP A 286 -69.96 20.45 -15.98
CA ASP A 286 -69.50 19.33 -16.83
C ASP A 286 -67.94 19.29 -16.92
N PHE A 287 -67.31 20.45 -17.03
CA PHE A 287 -65.85 20.56 -17.04
C PHE A 287 -65.23 20.03 -15.78
N TRP A 288 -65.76 20.44 -14.58
CA TRP A 288 -65.20 19.99 -13.30
C TRP A 288 -65.55 18.54 -13.01
N LEU A 289 -66.73 18.06 -13.40
CA LEU A 289 -67.17 16.68 -13.14
C LEU A 289 -66.44 15.68 -14.03
N ILE A 290 -66.26 15.97 -15.29
CA ILE A 290 -65.59 15.07 -16.25
C ILE A 290 -64.09 15.28 -16.21
N GLY A 291 -63.61 16.49 -16.37
CA GLY A 291 -62.16 16.80 -16.40
C GLY A 291 -61.52 16.69 -15.02
N GLY A 292 -61.99 17.40 -14.03
CA GLY A 292 -61.50 17.36 -12.66
C GLY A 292 -61.73 15.96 -11.99
N GLY A 293 -62.91 15.37 -12.21
CA GLY A 293 -63.27 14.03 -11.70
C GLY A 293 -62.33 12.94 -12.25
N SER A 294 -62.06 12.95 -13.56
CA SER A 294 -61.09 11.99 -14.15
C SER A 294 -59.67 12.13 -13.61
N MET A 295 -59.21 13.34 -13.31
CA MET A 295 -57.93 13.57 -12.65
C MET A 295 -57.89 12.98 -11.25
N VAL A 296 -58.94 13.22 -10.44
CA VAL A 296 -59.02 12.69 -9.08
C VAL A 296 -59.07 11.16 -9.07
N VAL A 297 -59.91 10.56 -9.93
CA VAL A 297 -59.98 9.10 -10.08
C VAL A 297 -58.63 8.51 -10.51
N SER A 298 -58.00 9.10 -11.52
CA SER A 298 -56.66 8.70 -11.97
C SER A 298 -55.63 8.74 -10.84
N LEU A 299 -55.62 9.81 -10.05
CA LEU A 299 -54.73 9.96 -8.91
C LEU A 299 -54.99 8.91 -7.82
N LEU A 300 -56.27 8.68 -7.50
CA LEU A 300 -56.65 7.67 -6.49
C LEU A 300 -56.23 6.26 -6.91
N VAL A 301 -56.48 5.89 -8.17
CA VAL A 301 -56.06 4.60 -8.73
C VAL A 301 -54.54 4.44 -8.64
N LEU A 302 -53.79 5.46 -9.00
CA LEU A 302 -52.33 5.47 -8.94
C LEU A 302 -51.82 5.33 -7.50
N VAL A 303 -52.37 6.10 -6.56
CA VAL A 303 -51.97 6.02 -5.13
C VAL A 303 -52.29 4.64 -4.54
N VAL A 304 -53.44 4.06 -4.86
CA VAL A 304 -53.79 2.70 -4.42
C VAL A 304 -52.87 1.66 -5.04
N TRP A 305 -52.54 1.82 -6.33
CA TRP A 305 -51.62 0.91 -7.02
C TRP A 305 -50.19 1.02 -6.46
N LEU A 306 -49.66 2.23 -6.24
CA LEU A 306 -48.35 2.45 -5.64
C LEU A 306 -48.25 1.89 -4.21
N ARG A 307 -49.33 2.01 -3.40
CA ARG A 307 -49.35 1.43 -2.06
C ARG A 307 -49.44 -0.10 -2.05
N ARG A 308 -50.00 -0.72 -3.10
CA ARG A 308 -50.10 -2.19 -3.23
C ARG A 308 -48.88 -2.81 -3.90
N SER A 309 -48.22 -2.09 -4.78
CA SER A 309 -46.96 -2.53 -5.34
C SER A 309 -45.85 -2.17 -4.36
N SER A 310 -44.93 -3.09 -4.05
CA SER A 310 -43.79 -2.95 -3.11
C SER A 310 -42.85 -1.72 -3.34
N TYR A 311 -43.36 -0.66 -3.96
CA TYR A 311 -42.66 0.61 -4.18
C TYR A 311 -42.84 1.62 -3.02
N ALA A 312 -43.58 1.27 -1.99
CA ALA A 312 -43.72 2.09 -0.78
C ALA A 312 -42.75 1.60 0.32
#